data_97c7700215cc00fcfca60ff967e2538c
#
_entry.id   97c7700215cc00fcfca60ff967e2538c
#
_cell.length_a   1.000
_cell.length_b   1.000
_cell.length_c   1.000
_cell.angle_alpha   90.00
_cell.angle_beta   90.00
_cell.angle_gamma   90.00
#
_symmetry.space_group_name_H-M   'P 1'
#
loop_
_entity.id
_entity.type
_entity.pdbx_description
1 polymer ?
#
loop_
_entity_poly.entity_id
_entity_poly.type
_entity_poly.pdbx_seq_one_letter_code
_entity_poly.pdbx_strand_id
1 'polypeptide(L)'
;LVGSEMCIRDSVTGGLLVVLFCFSAFCLPGPYEVRNNRMNELSVWEQRNDWDTIIREHPEKEETDYVSLNYLNMALAQKGALGDRLFHYDQKGPQSLLASWDRTYYMSCLLSDIHYMIGDISLSEGYAMEGLTLAKRGGSPRMLQRLVKISLIRRDFALADKYLGIL
;
A
#
# COMPACT_ATOMS: atom_id res chain seq x y z
N LEU A 1 4.94 60.88 10.18
CA LEU A 1 4.35 60.27 9.00
C LEU A 1 5.11 59.05 8.47
N VAL A 2 6.39 58.86 8.79
CA VAL A 2 7.20 57.71 8.31
C VAL A 2 6.94 56.41 9.09
N GLY A 3 6.43 56.49 10.34
CA GLY A 3 6.23 55.30 11.18
C GLY A 3 4.94 54.52 10.85
N SER A 4 3.94 55.14 10.22
CA SER A 4 2.69 54.43 9.91
C SER A 4 2.74 53.57 8.64
N GLU A 5 3.52 53.96 7.65
CA GLU A 5 3.69 53.21 6.41
C GLU A 5 4.55 51.94 6.61
N MET A 6 5.53 51.99 7.52
CA MET A 6 6.37 50.83 7.86
C MET A 6 5.54 49.78 8.62
N CYS A 7 4.66 50.18 9.52
CA CYS A 7 3.77 49.25 10.27
C CYS A 7 2.73 48.57 9.38
N ILE A 8 2.18 49.28 8.37
CA ILE A 8 1.22 48.70 7.42
C ILE A 8 1.89 47.69 6.48
N ARG A 9 3.08 47.98 6.02
CA ARG A 9 3.88 47.10 5.14
C ARG A 9 4.27 45.80 5.86
N ASP A 10 4.67 45.88 7.13
CA ASP A 10 4.99 44.68 7.93
C ASP A 10 3.74 43.86 8.25
N SER A 11 2.61 44.50 8.48
CA SER A 11 1.35 43.79 8.70
C SER A 11 0.83 43.10 7.43
N VAL A 12 0.99 43.70 6.25
CA VAL A 12 0.60 43.10 4.95
C VAL A 12 1.53 41.94 4.58
N THR A 13 2.85 42.10 4.79
CA THR A 13 3.80 41.01 4.55
C THR A 13 3.59 39.84 5.51
N GLY A 14 3.32 40.11 6.80
CA GLY A 14 2.96 39.08 7.78
C GLY A 14 1.69 38.33 7.42
N GLY A 15 0.65 39.07 6.99
CA GLY A 15 -0.61 38.47 6.51
C GLY A 15 -0.41 37.59 5.27
N LEU A 16 0.39 38.06 4.30
CA LEU A 16 0.70 37.28 3.09
C LEU A 16 1.46 35.99 3.42
N LEU A 17 2.42 36.04 4.33
CA LEU A 17 3.16 34.85 4.77
C LEU A 17 2.28 33.83 5.47
N VAL A 18 1.35 34.28 6.32
CA VAL A 18 0.38 33.39 6.97
C VAL A 18 -0.55 32.74 5.94
N VAL A 19 -1.04 33.49 4.95
CA VAL A 19 -1.88 32.94 3.87
C VAL A 19 -1.10 31.94 3.04
N LEU A 20 0.13 32.22 2.66
CA LEU A 20 1.00 31.29 1.92
C LEU A 20 1.30 30.03 2.73
N PHE A 21 1.53 30.15 4.02
CA PHE A 21 1.77 29.00 4.90
C PHE A 21 0.51 28.14 5.03
N CYS A 22 -0.66 28.74 5.26
CA CYS A 22 -1.93 28.03 5.31
C CYS A 22 -2.24 27.35 3.97
N PHE A 23 -1.99 28.04 2.85
CA PHE A 23 -2.20 27.49 1.51
C PHE A 23 -1.23 26.31 1.25
N SER A 24 0.05 26.41 1.60
CA SER A 24 1.00 25.31 1.46
C SER A 24 0.64 24.13 2.36
N ALA A 25 0.22 24.37 3.59
CA ALA A 25 -0.21 23.31 4.51
C ALA A 25 -1.49 22.60 4.05
N PHE A 26 -2.36 23.29 3.30
CA PHE A 26 -3.60 22.73 2.76
C PHE A 26 -3.41 22.03 1.40
N CYS A 27 -2.47 22.51 0.57
CA CYS A 27 -2.27 22.00 -0.79
C CYS A 27 -1.19 20.90 -0.88
N LEU A 28 -0.28 20.79 0.11
CA LEU A 28 0.74 19.74 0.11
C LEU A 28 0.14 18.46 0.71
N PRO A 29 0.21 17.33 -0.02
CA PRO A 29 -0.22 16.05 0.54
C PRO A 29 0.60 15.71 1.78
N GLY A 30 -0.08 15.35 2.86
CA GLY A 30 0.58 14.93 4.08
C GLY A 30 1.41 13.65 3.88
N PRO A 31 2.44 13.40 4.72
CA PRO A 31 3.26 12.17 4.63
C PRO A 31 2.42 10.89 4.64
N TYR A 32 1.29 10.91 5.33
CA TYR A 32 0.33 9.80 5.37
C TYR A 32 -0.36 9.58 4.02
N GLU A 33 -0.75 10.62 3.31
CA GLU A 33 -1.37 10.52 1.98
C GLU A 33 -0.37 10.01 0.93
N VAL A 34 0.86 10.50 0.95
CA VAL A 34 1.94 10.05 0.06
C VAL A 34 2.17 8.56 0.24
N ARG A 35 2.27 8.08 1.49
CA ARG A 35 2.45 6.67 1.80
C ARG A 35 1.25 5.83 1.34
N ASN A 36 0.03 6.28 1.59
CA ASN A 36 -1.17 5.57 1.17
C ASN A 36 -1.29 5.48 -0.36
N ASN A 37 -0.93 6.55 -1.08
CA ASN A 37 -0.94 6.56 -2.54
C ASN A 37 0.09 5.56 -3.08
N ARG A 38 1.29 5.52 -2.51
CA ARG A 38 2.32 4.54 -2.90
C ARG A 38 1.86 3.10 -2.66
N MET A 39 1.25 2.81 -1.50
CA MET A 39 0.67 1.49 -1.21
C MET A 39 -0.43 1.10 -2.21
N ASN A 40 -1.28 2.05 -2.59
CA ASN A 40 -2.33 1.82 -3.59
C ASN A 40 -1.73 1.50 -4.97
N GLU A 41 -0.71 2.24 -5.41
CA GLU A 41 -0.02 1.99 -6.68
C GLU A 41 0.60 0.59 -6.71
N LEU A 42 1.39 0.24 -5.70
CA LEU A 42 2.01 -1.09 -5.56
C LEU A 42 0.96 -2.21 -5.58
N SER A 43 -0.13 -2.00 -4.87
CA SER A 43 -1.28 -2.91 -4.83
C SER A 43 -1.94 -3.08 -6.20
N VAL A 44 -2.07 -2.00 -6.99
CA VAL A 44 -2.64 -2.06 -8.35
C VAL A 44 -1.70 -2.80 -9.31
N TRP A 45 -0.41 -2.54 -9.25
CA TRP A 45 0.58 -3.24 -10.07
C TRP A 45 0.64 -4.74 -9.73
N GLU A 46 0.59 -5.11 -8.45
CA GLU A 46 0.48 -6.51 -8.00
C GLU A 46 -0.75 -7.19 -8.62
N GLN A 47 -1.94 -6.59 -8.51
CA GLN A 47 -3.17 -7.15 -9.07
C GLN A 47 -3.11 -7.34 -10.59
N ARG A 48 -2.35 -6.50 -11.29
CA ARG A 48 -2.11 -6.61 -12.73
C ARG A 48 -0.96 -7.54 -13.10
N ASN A 49 -0.27 -8.12 -12.11
CA ASN A 49 0.97 -8.88 -12.28
C ASN A 49 2.08 -8.08 -13.00
N ASP A 50 2.08 -6.77 -12.82
CA ASP A 50 3.08 -5.87 -13.41
C ASP A 50 4.32 -5.79 -12.51
N TRP A 51 4.99 -6.94 -12.38
CA TRP A 51 6.17 -7.11 -11.54
C TRP A 51 7.35 -6.27 -12.00
N ASP A 52 7.47 -6.05 -13.30
CA ASP A 52 8.57 -5.26 -13.88
C ASP A 52 8.46 -3.80 -13.46
N THR A 53 7.27 -3.24 -13.42
CA THR A 53 7.05 -1.88 -12.95
C THR A 53 7.35 -1.76 -11.45
N ILE A 54 6.94 -2.73 -10.62
CA ILE A 54 7.26 -2.73 -9.20
C ILE A 54 8.77 -2.70 -8.98
N ILE A 55 9.53 -3.52 -9.73
CA ILE A 55 11.00 -3.59 -9.59
C ILE A 55 11.66 -2.30 -10.09
N ARG A 56 11.19 -1.73 -11.20
CA ARG A 56 11.75 -0.53 -11.81
C ARG A 56 11.54 0.72 -10.95
N GLU A 57 10.37 0.83 -10.32
CA GLU A 57 9.97 1.98 -9.51
C GLU A 57 10.52 1.92 -8.06
N HIS A 58 11.28 0.88 -7.72
CA HIS A 58 11.97 0.78 -6.44
C HIS A 58 13.43 1.21 -6.58
N PRO A 59 13.82 2.31 -5.92
CA PRO A 59 15.22 2.74 -5.89
C PRO A 59 16.07 1.75 -5.07
N GLU A 60 17.28 1.44 -5.57
CA GLU A 60 18.15 0.44 -4.95
C GLU A 60 18.71 0.87 -3.59
N LYS A 61 18.82 2.19 -3.33
CA LYS A 61 19.53 2.74 -2.17
C LYS A 61 18.75 3.81 -1.39
N GLU A 62 17.47 3.98 -1.62
CA GLU A 62 16.67 4.89 -0.83
C GLU A 62 16.05 4.18 0.37
N GLU A 63 15.86 4.94 1.45
CA GLU A 63 15.16 4.45 2.63
C GLU A 63 13.70 4.14 2.29
N THR A 64 13.45 2.87 2.00
CA THR A 64 12.13 2.35 1.64
C THR A 64 11.46 1.74 2.88
N ASP A 65 10.17 1.92 3.02
CA ASP A 65 9.43 1.28 4.11
C ASP A 65 9.31 -0.24 3.88
N TYR A 66 9.13 -1.00 4.97
CA TYR A 66 9.09 -2.47 4.90
C TYR A 66 7.89 -3.01 4.09
N VAL A 67 6.79 -2.25 3.96
CA VAL A 67 5.64 -2.66 3.15
C VAL A 67 5.97 -2.61 1.67
N SER A 68 6.59 -1.52 1.22
CA SER A 68 7.09 -1.39 -0.16
C SER A 68 8.12 -2.47 -0.49
N LEU A 69 9.01 -2.79 0.47
CA LEU A 69 9.97 -3.90 0.31
C LEU A 69 9.29 -5.27 0.19
N ASN A 70 8.16 -5.51 0.89
CA ASN A 70 7.39 -6.73 0.69
C ASN A 70 6.88 -6.86 -0.74
N TYR A 71 6.30 -5.80 -1.34
CA TYR A 71 5.86 -5.81 -2.75
C TYR A 71 7.04 -6.03 -3.71
N LEU A 72 8.18 -5.38 -3.47
CA LEU A 72 9.40 -5.59 -4.24
C LEU A 72 9.87 -7.05 -4.17
N ASN A 73 9.97 -7.61 -2.96
CA ASN A 73 10.41 -8.98 -2.76
C ASN A 73 9.44 -10.00 -3.36
N MET A 74 8.13 -9.73 -3.32
CA MET A 74 7.12 -10.49 -4.07
C MET A 74 7.39 -10.45 -5.58
N ALA A 75 7.65 -9.26 -6.13
CA ALA A 75 7.93 -9.10 -7.56
C ALA A 75 9.22 -9.83 -7.96
N LEU A 76 10.29 -9.72 -7.16
CA LEU A 76 11.53 -10.46 -7.37
C LEU A 76 11.31 -11.97 -7.30
N ALA A 77 10.49 -12.46 -6.37
CA ALA A 77 10.15 -13.88 -6.26
C ALA A 77 9.42 -14.38 -7.52
N GLN A 78 8.45 -13.63 -8.02
CA GLN A 78 7.69 -13.97 -9.23
C GLN A 78 8.56 -13.98 -10.49
N LYS A 79 9.61 -13.15 -10.53
CA LYS A 79 10.61 -13.14 -11.60
C LYS A 79 11.73 -14.18 -11.42
N GLY A 80 11.71 -14.95 -10.32
CA GLY A 80 12.79 -15.92 -10.00
C GLY A 80 14.13 -15.26 -9.64
N ALA A 81 14.12 -13.97 -9.33
CA ALA A 81 15.32 -13.16 -9.08
C ALA A 81 15.54 -12.85 -7.59
N LEU A 82 14.67 -13.35 -6.69
CA LEU A 82 14.73 -13.01 -5.26
C LEU A 82 16.08 -13.41 -4.64
N GLY A 83 16.58 -14.62 -4.91
CA GLY A 83 17.83 -15.11 -4.35
C GLY A 83 19.05 -14.28 -4.75
N ASP A 84 19.08 -13.80 -5.99
CA ASP A 84 20.21 -13.05 -6.54
C ASP A 84 20.16 -11.56 -6.21
N ARG A 85 18.97 -10.98 -6.09
CA ARG A 85 18.79 -9.54 -6.01
C ARG A 85 18.27 -9.03 -4.67
N LEU A 86 17.89 -9.91 -3.73
CA LEU A 86 17.35 -9.53 -2.42
C LEU A 86 18.22 -8.47 -1.71
N PHE A 87 19.53 -8.71 -1.66
CA PHE A 87 20.49 -7.85 -0.95
C PHE A 87 21.03 -6.68 -1.79
N HIS A 88 20.56 -6.50 -3.01
CA HIS A 88 20.83 -5.27 -3.76
C HIS A 88 20.00 -4.09 -3.22
N TYR A 89 18.92 -4.38 -2.51
CA TYR A 89 18.03 -3.40 -1.86
C TYR A 89 18.27 -3.40 -0.36
N ASP A 90 18.06 -2.24 0.27
CA ASP A 90 18.26 -2.07 1.71
C ASP A 90 17.13 -2.76 2.50
N GLN A 91 17.36 -4.02 2.85
CA GLN A 91 16.38 -4.83 3.57
C GLN A 91 16.32 -4.44 5.05
N LYS A 92 15.10 -4.28 5.59
CA LYS A 92 14.83 -3.91 7.00
C LYS A 92 14.51 -5.14 7.87
N GLY A 93 15.32 -6.18 7.72
CA GLY A 93 15.16 -7.45 8.45
C GLY A 93 14.01 -8.33 7.93
N PRO A 94 13.55 -9.32 8.72
CA PRO A 94 12.56 -10.30 8.29
C PRO A 94 11.22 -9.69 7.86
N GLN A 95 10.87 -8.53 8.41
CA GLN A 95 9.62 -7.83 8.07
C GLN A 95 9.57 -7.32 6.64
N SER A 96 10.71 -7.23 5.95
CA SER A 96 10.76 -6.88 4.52
C SER A 96 10.29 -8.02 3.62
N LEU A 97 10.35 -9.26 4.09
CA LEU A 97 9.86 -10.45 3.39
C LEU A 97 8.45 -10.86 3.82
N LEU A 98 8.19 -10.73 5.10
CA LEU A 98 6.89 -11.03 5.69
C LEU A 98 6.56 -9.98 6.74
N ALA A 99 5.71 -9.04 6.39
CA ALA A 99 5.28 -7.96 7.26
C ALA A 99 4.50 -8.49 8.47
N SER A 100 4.64 -7.82 9.60
CA SER A 100 3.82 -8.11 10.78
C SER A 100 2.43 -7.50 10.63
N TRP A 101 1.40 -8.24 11.06
CA TRP A 101 0.04 -7.74 11.02
C TRP A 101 -0.19 -6.58 12.02
N ASP A 102 -0.75 -5.48 11.53
CA ASP A 102 -0.97 -4.23 12.27
C ASP A 102 -2.45 -3.82 12.38
N ARG A 103 -3.37 -4.73 12.08
CA ARG A 103 -4.82 -4.51 12.09
C ARG A 103 -5.31 -3.45 11.09
N THR A 104 -4.58 -3.23 10.02
CA THR A 104 -5.01 -2.32 8.95
C THR A 104 -5.51 -3.08 7.73
N TYR A 105 -6.41 -2.44 6.98
CA TYR A 105 -6.91 -2.98 5.71
C TYR A 105 -5.76 -3.31 4.74
N TYR A 106 -4.82 -2.37 4.58
CA TYR A 106 -3.70 -2.55 3.64
C TYR A 106 -2.80 -3.72 4.02
N MET A 107 -2.52 -3.89 5.31
CA MET A 107 -1.70 -4.99 5.77
C MET A 107 -2.39 -6.33 5.60
N SER A 108 -3.71 -6.40 5.85
CA SER A 108 -4.48 -7.62 5.61
C SER A 108 -4.49 -8.00 4.12
N CYS A 109 -4.58 -7.01 3.22
CA CYS A 109 -4.46 -7.25 1.78
C CYS A 109 -3.08 -7.79 1.41
N LEU A 110 -2.01 -7.12 1.85
CA LEU A 110 -0.63 -7.53 1.58
C LEU A 110 -0.34 -8.95 2.08
N LEU A 111 -0.71 -9.25 3.33
CA LEU A 111 -0.49 -10.57 3.92
C LEU A 111 -1.31 -11.65 3.20
N SER A 112 -2.56 -11.35 2.81
CA SER A 112 -3.34 -12.27 1.98
C SER A 112 -2.64 -12.59 0.67
N ASP A 113 -2.05 -11.58 0.00
CA ASP A 113 -1.35 -11.76 -1.26
C ASP A 113 -0.06 -12.59 -1.08
N ILE A 114 0.76 -12.26 -0.08
CA ILE A 114 1.99 -13.02 0.23
C ILE A 114 1.66 -14.49 0.49
N HIS A 115 0.72 -14.77 1.41
CA HIS A 115 0.34 -16.13 1.75
C HIS A 115 -0.28 -16.90 0.58
N TYR A 116 -1.03 -16.20 -0.28
CA TYR A 116 -1.54 -16.81 -1.51
C TYR A 116 -0.43 -17.24 -2.45
N MET A 117 0.60 -16.38 -2.63
CA MET A 117 1.72 -16.64 -3.54
C MET A 117 2.63 -17.78 -3.07
N ILE A 118 2.84 -17.91 -1.75
CA ILE A 118 3.62 -19.03 -1.18
C ILE A 118 2.80 -20.33 -1.03
N GLY A 119 1.50 -20.30 -1.36
CA GLY A 119 0.63 -21.47 -1.32
C GLY A 119 -0.02 -21.74 0.04
N ASP A 120 0.16 -20.85 1.03
CA ASP A 120 -0.55 -20.95 2.31
C ASP A 120 -1.97 -20.38 2.18
N ILE A 121 -2.82 -21.18 1.56
CA ILE A 121 -4.18 -20.81 1.20
C ILE A 121 -5.04 -20.52 2.45
N SER A 122 -4.76 -21.19 3.58
CA SER A 122 -5.52 -21.01 4.81
C SER A 122 -5.26 -19.65 5.47
N LEU A 123 -4.00 -19.26 5.57
CA LEU A 123 -3.65 -17.93 6.07
C LEU A 123 -4.07 -16.83 5.10
N SER A 124 -3.92 -17.06 3.79
CA SER A 124 -4.40 -16.11 2.78
C SER A 124 -5.90 -15.85 2.92
N GLU A 125 -6.71 -16.89 3.15
CA GLU A 125 -8.15 -16.75 3.40
C GLU A 125 -8.44 -15.96 4.68
N GLY A 126 -7.75 -16.29 5.77
CA GLY A 126 -7.89 -15.58 7.05
C GLY A 126 -7.66 -14.07 6.87
N TYR A 127 -6.56 -13.69 6.24
CA TYR A 127 -6.26 -12.27 5.98
C TYR A 127 -7.21 -11.63 4.96
N ALA A 128 -7.71 -12.38 3.97
CA ALA A 128 -8.72 -11.86 3.04
C ALA A 128 -10.04 -11.54 3.77
N MET A 129 -10.48 -12.41 4.67
CA MET A 129 -11.66 -12.19 5.50
C MET A 129 -11.48 -10.99 6.46
N GLU A 130 -10.30 -10.89 7.07
CA GLU A 130 -9.94 -9.74 7.90
C GLU A 130 -9.97 -8.43 7.09
N GLY A 131 -9.34 -8.41 5.93
CA GLY A 131 -9.37 -7.27 5.02
C GLY A 131 -10.81 -6.90 4.60
N LEU A 132 -11.67 -7.88 4.39
CA LEU A 132 -13.07 -7.63 4.08
C LEU A 132 -13.81 -6.95 5.23
N THR A 133 -13.53 -7.36 6.49
CA THR A 133 -14.14 -6.75 7.68
C THR A 133 -13.60 -5.35 7.99
N LEU A 134 -12.33 -5.10 7.69
CA LEU A 134 -11.67 -3.80 7.89
C LEU A 134 -11.96 -2.80 6.77
N ALA A 135 -12.51 -3.25 5.64
CA ALA A 135 -12.82 -2.40 4.50
C ALA A 135 -13.90 -1.37 4.86
N LYS A 136 -13.65 -0.12 4.49
CA LYS A 136 -14.63 0.96 4.65
C LYS A 136 -15.73 0.85 3.59
N ARG A 137 -16.93 1.35 3.90
CA ARG A 137 -18.05 1.52 2.95
C ARG A 137 -18.57 0.23 2.29
N GLY A 138 -18.65 -0.86 3.07
CA GLY A 138 -19.42 -2.03 2.63
C GLY A 138 -18.64 -3.11 1.92
N GLY A 139 -17.32 -3.15 2.04
CA GLY A 139 -16.55 -4.29 1.58
C GLY A 139 -15.36 -3.95 0.68
N SER A 140 -14.69 -4.98 0.21
CA SER A 140 -13.53 -4.89 -0.67
C SER A 140 -13.69 -5.86 -1.84
N PRO A 141 -13.94 -5.36 -3.07
CA PRO A 141 -13.97 -6.21 -4.26
C PRO A 141 -12.70 -7.04 -4.43
N ARG A 142 -11.52 -6.46 -4.09
CA ARG A 142 -10.23 -7.16 -4.11
C ARG A 142 -10.23 -8.39 -3.22
N MET A 143 -10.68 -8.26 -1.98
CA MET A 143 -10.70 -9.38 -1.03
C MET A 143 -11.78 -10.41 -1.40
N LEU A 144 -12.93 -9.98 -1.91
CA LEU A 144 -13.92 -10.90 -2.46
C LEU A 144 -13.37 -11.71 -3.64
N GLN A 145 -12.65 -11.08 -4.58
CA GLN A 145 -11.99 -11.79 -5.67
C GLN A 145 -10.95 -12.80 -5.15
N ARG A 146 -10.18 -12.45 -4.10
CA ARG A 146 -9.25 -13.37 -3.45
C ARG A 146 -9.99 -14.58 -2.87
N LEU A 147 -11.08 -14.36 -2.16
CA LEU A 147 -11.91 -15.42 -1.59
C LEU A 147 -12.54 -16.32 -2.67
N VAL A 148 -12.98 -15.76 -3.81
CA VAL A 148 -13.41 -16.54 -4.97
C VAL A 148 -12.30 -17.46 -5.46
N LYS A 149 -11.09 -16.92 -5.70
CA LYS A 149 -9.93 -17.71 -6.15
C LYS A 149 -9.59 -18.84 -5.17
N ILE A 150 -9.62 -18.56 -3.87
CA ILE A 150 -9.36 -19.55 -2.81
C ILE A 150 -10.42 -20.64 -2.80
N SER A 151 -11.71 -20.27 -2.90
CA SER A 151 -12.82 -21.23 -2.95
C SER A 151 -12.72 -22.16 -4.17
N LEU A 152 -12.30 -21.62 -5.32
CA LEU A 152 -12.05 -22.42 -6.53
C LEU A 152 -10.88 -23.40 -6.36
N ILE A 153 -9.78 -22.99 -5.72
CA ILE A 153 -8.65 -23.87 -5.41
C ILE A 153 -9.10 -25.03 -4.52
N ARG A 154 -9.94 -24.74 -3.52
CA ARG A 154 -10.51 -25.75 -2.61
C ARG A 154 -11.63 -26.58 -3.23
N ARG A 155 -12.05 -26.27 -4.47
CA ARG A 155 -13.21 -26.88 -5.16
C ARG A 155 -14.54 -26.67 -4.43
N ASP A 156 -14.65 -25.63 -3.61
CA ASP A 156 -15.90 -25.20 -3.00
C ASP A 156 -16.62 -24.22 -3.92
N PHE A 157 -17.27 -24.78 -4.93
CA PHE A 157 -17.94 -23.98 -5.96
C PHE A 157 -19.17 -23.24 -5.41
N ALA A 158 -19.83 -23.80 -4.39
CA ALA A 158 -20.98 -23.14 -3.77
C ALA A 158 -20.57 -21.86 -3.04
N LEU A 159 -19.43 -21.89 -2.34
CA LEU A 159 -18.86 -20.72 -1.68
C LEU A 159 -18.33 -19.71 -2.69
N ALA A 160 -17.69 -20.17 -3.77
CA ALA A 160 -17.22 -19.29 -4.84
C ALA A 160 -18.39 -18.53 -5.48
N ASP A 161 -19.50 -19.20 -5.77
CA ASP A 161 -20.71 -18.59 -6.35
C ASP A 161 -21.31 -17.54 -5.39
N LYS A 162 -21.36 -17.85 -4.09
CA LYS A 162 -21.79 -16.89 -3.07
C LYS A 162 -20.96 -15.61 -3.08
N TYR A 163 -19.62 -15.71 -3.13
CA TYR A 163 -18.74 -14.53 -3.18
C TYR A 163 -18.88 -13.76 -4.49
N LEU A 164 -19.07 -14.46 -5.62
CA LEU A 164 -19.34 -13.83 -6.91
C LEU A 164 -20.66 -13.05 -6.91
N GLY A 165 -21.68 -13.56 -6.22
CA GLY A 165 -22.96 -12.86 -6.10
C GLY A 165 -22.92 -11.60 -5.23
N ILE A 166 -21.86 -11.42 -4.41
CA ILE A 166 -21.64 -10.22 -3.61
C ILE A 166 -20.78 -9.19 -4.38
N LEU A 167 -19.98 -9.62 -5.33
CA LEU A 167 -19.04 -8.82 -6.11
C LEU A 167 -19.75 -7.95 -7.14
#